data_02266745186f05e7dfb0fe9f48937b8b
#
_entry.id   02266745186f05e7dfb0fe9f48937b8b
#
_cell.length_a   1.000
_cell.length_b   1.000
_cell.length_c   1.000
_cell.angle_alpha   90.00
_cell.angle_beta   90.00
_cell.angle_gamma   90.00
#
_symmetry.space_group_name_H-M   'P 1'
#
loop_
_entity.id
_entity.type
_entity.pdbx_description
1 polymer ?
#
loop_
_entity_poly.entity_id
_entity_poly.type
_entity_poly.pdbx_seq_one_letter_code
_entity_poly.pdbx_strand_id
1 'polypeptide(L)'
;MSHFAKIENNIVTKVIVAEVEFFDTFVDDTPGQWLETKEDGSIRKNHAGIGFTYDATRDAFIPTKPYASWTLNNTTCRWDCPVTYPDDDKEYSWNETDQTWDEV
;
A
#
# COMPACT_ATOMS: atom_id res chain seq x y z
N MET A 1 3.34 -7.11 -19.73
CA MET A 1 3.18 -7.95 -18.52
C MET A 1 2.45 -7.19 -17.44
N SER A 2 1.70 -7.89 -16.63
CA SER A 2 0.96 -7.30 -15.54
C SER A 2 1.57 -7.68 -14.20
N HIS A 3 1.32 -6.87 -13.18
CA HIS A 3 1.70 -7.18 -11.81
C HIS A 3 0.49 -7.77 -11.08
N PHE A 4 0.70 -8.81 -10.30
CA PHE A 4 -0.35 -9.46 -9.53
C PHE A 4 0.08 -9.61 -8.08
N ALA A 5 -0.84 -9.31 -7.17
CA ALA A 5 -0.63 -9.46 -5.74
C ALA A 5 -1.43 -10.64 -5.21
N LYS A 6 -0.79 -11.48 -4.42
CA LYS A 6 -1.47 -12.55 -3.69
C LYS A 6 -1.92 -12.03 -2.34
N ILE A 7 -3.20 -12.22 -2.03
CA ILE A 7 -3.83 -11.75 -0.80
C ILE A 7 -4.19 -12.96 0.07
N GLU A 8 -3.68 -12.98 1.28
CA GLU A 8 -4.00 -13.98 2.29
C GLU A 8 -4.44 -13.25 3.56
N ASN A 9 -5.66 -13.51 4.03
CA ASN A 9 -6.23 -12.85 5.21
C ASN A 9 -6.20 -11.32 5.10
N ASN A 10 -6.49 -10.79 3.91
CA ASN A 10 -6.49 -9.35 3.60
C ASN A 10 -5.09 -8.70 3.62
N ILE A 11 -4.03 -9.49 3.63
CA ILE A 11 -2.65 -8.98 3.60
C ILE A 11 -1.97 -9.46 2.31
N VAL A 12 -1.24 -8.55 1.67
CA VAL A 12 -0.42 -8.88 0.49
C VAL A 12 0.78 -9.70 0.94
N THR A 13 0.87 -10.94 0.46
CA THR A 13 1.96 -11.84 0.81
C THR A 13 2.98 -12.03 -0.30
N LYS A 14 2.57 -11.81 -1.56
CA LYS A 14 3.46 -11.91 -2.73
C LYS A 14 3.04 -10.90 -3.79
N VAL A 15 4.01 -10.44 -4.57
CA VAL A 15 3.76 -9.63 -5.77
C VAL A 15 4.61 -10.22 -6.89
N ILE A 16 3.98 -10.57 -8.02
CA ILE A 16 4.68 -11.14 -9.18
C ILE A 16 4.37 -10.35 -10.44
N VAL A 17 5.25 -10.46 -11.41
CA VAL A 17 5.05 -9.95 -12.78
C VAL A 17 4.79 -11.12 -13.69
N ALA A 18 3.63 -11.16 -14.35
CA ALA A 18 3.25 -12.27 -15.20
C ALA A 18 2.25 -11.83 -16.28
N GLU A 19 2.13 -12.62 -17.33
CA GLU A 19 1.04 -12.46 -18.29
C GLU A 19 -0.26 -12.96 -17.68
N VAL A 20 -1.39 -12.37 -18.09
CA VAL A 20 -2.71 -12.79 -17.60
C VAL A 20 -2.92 -14.29 -17.82
N GLU A 21 -2.48 -14.80 -18.96
CA GLU A 21 -2.61 -16.21 -19.34
C GLU A 21 -1.85 -17.15 -18.40
N PHE A 22 -0.89 -16.64 -17.65
CA PHE A 22 -0.15 -17.42 -16.65
C PHE A 22 -1.11 -18.13 -15.67
N PHE A 23 -2.19 -17.49 -15.30
CA PHE A 23 -3.15 -18.04 -14.33
C PHE A 23 -4.05 -19.13 -14.90
N ASP A 24 -4.07 -19.32 -16.23
CA ASP A 24 -4.83 -20.41 -16.85
C ASP A 24 -4.25 -21.78 -16.49
N THR A 25 -2.93 -21.84 -16.29
CA THR A 25 -2.22 -23.10 -15.97
C THR A 25 -1.51 -23.07 -14.63
N PHE A 26 -1.49 -21.92 -13.96
CA PHE A 26 -0.82 -21.79 -12.67
C PHE A 26 -1.60 -22.52 -11.57
N VAL A 27 -0.86 -23.31 -10.79
CA VAL A 27 -1.42 -24.03 -9.64
C VAL A 27 -0.77 -23.47 -8.39
N ASP A 28 -1.60 -22.93 -7.48
CA ASP A 28 -1.15 -22.41 -6.20
C ASP A 28 -1.78 -23.26 -5.10
N ASP A 29 -0.96 -24.03 -4.40
CA ASP A 29 -1.41 -24.94 -3.35
C ASP A 29 -1.74 -24.23 -2.04
N THR A 30 -1.39 -22.93 -1.91
CA THR A 30 -1.66 -22.17 -0.70
C THR A 30 -2.94 -21.35 -0.86
N PRO A 31 -3.73 -21.18 0.22
CA PRO A 31 -4.94 -20.37 0.16
C PRO A 31 -4.59 -18.92 -0.10
N GLY A 32 -5.45 -18.23 -0.86
CA GLY A 32 -5.25 -16.83 -1.18
C GLY A 32 -5.97 -16.44 -2.46
N GLN A 33 -5.92 -15.16 -2.76
CA GLN A 33 -6.55 -14.57 -3.94
C GLN A 33 -5.52 -13.74 -4.69
N TRP A 34 -5.49 -13.86 -6.03
CA TRP A 34 -4.62 -13.06 -6.87
C TRP A 34 -5.37 -11.89 -7.46
N LEU A 35 -4.86 -10.68 -7.28
CA LEU A 35 -5.44 -9.44 -7.80
C LEU A 35 -4.41 -8.66 -8.58
N GLU A 36 -4.83 -8.09 -9.74
CA GLU A 36 -3.95 -7.24 -10.51
C GLU A 36 -3.67 -5.93 -9.77
N THR A 37 -2.43 -5.46 -9.85
CA THR A 37 -2.00 -4.16 -9.35
C THR A 37 -1.17 -3.47 -10.43
N LYS A 38 -1.03 -2.13 -10.36
CA LYS A 38 -0.22 -1.35 -11.31
C LYS A 38 0.73 -0.44 -10.57
N GLU A 39 1.95 -0.31 -11.09
CA GLU A 39 3.00 0.49 -10.47
C GLU A 39 2.61 1.96 -10.31
N ASP A 40 1.80 2.49 -11.22
CA ASP A 40 1.36 3.89 -11.19
C ASP A 40 0.17 4.13 -10.26
N GLY A 41 -0.34 3.06 -9.60
CA GLY A 41 -1.50 3.18 -8.72
C GLY A 41 -2.81 3.44 -9.44
N SER A 42 -2.89 3.22 -10.75
CA SER A 42 -4.09 3.52 -11.56
C SER A 42 -5.26 2.61 -11.26
N ILE A 43 -5.01 1.44 -10.65
CA ILE A 43 -6.06 0.55 -10.16
C ILE A 43 -5.83 0.26 -8.68
N ARG A 44 -6.91 0.07 -7.93
CA ARG A 44 -6.91 -0.22 -6.49
C ARG A 44 -6.09 0.78 -5.68
N LYS A 45 -6.06 2.04 -6.13
CA LYS A 45 -5.50 3.22 -5.46
C LYS A 45 -3.98 3.26 -5.37
N ASN A 46 -3.34 2.16 -4.95
CA ASN A 46 -1.89 2.11 -4.78
C ASN A 46 -1.35 0.83 -5.39
N HIS A 47 -0.08 0.87 -5.80
CA HIS A 47 0.62 -0.35 -6.17
C HIS A 47 0.76 -1.24 -4.92
N ALA A 48 0.45 -2.53 -5.07
CA ALA A 48 0.55 -3.46 -3.95
C ALA A 48 1.99 -3.68 -3.54
N GLY A 49 2.25 -3.67 -2.24
CA GLY A 49 3.53 -4.05 -1.66
C GLY A 49 3.33 -5.17 -0.64
N ILE A 50 4.35 -6.00 -0.45
CA ILE A 50 4.29 -7.07 0.54
C ILE A 50 4.06 -6.44 1.92
N GLY A 51 3.07 -6.97 2.66
CA GLY A 51 2.66 -6.43 3.95
C GLY A 51 1.55 -5.41 3.90
N PHE A 52 1.19 -4.91 2.71
CA PHE A 52 0.06 -3.99 2.56
C PHE A 52 -1.24 -4.71 2.86
N THR A 53 -2.25 -3.96 3.31
CA THR A 53 -3.60 -4.47 3.52
C THR A 53 -4.41 -4.29 2.26
N TYR A 54 -5.19 -5.30 1.89
CA TYR A 54 -6.21 -5.15 0.86
C TYR A 54 -7.56 -4.90 1.51
N ASP A 55 -8.20 -3.78 1.17
CA ASP A 55 -9.54 -3.42 1.67
C ASP A 55 -10.54 -3.70 0.55
N ALA A 56 -11.33 -4.77 0.70
CA ALA A 56 -12.30 -5.17 -0.32
C ALA A 56 -13.45 -4.18 -0.45
N THR A 57 -13.82 -3.49 0.61
CA THR A 57 -14.90 -2.50 0.60
C THR A 57 -14.50 -1.29 -0.27
N ARG A 58 -13.26 -0.83 -0.16
CA ARG A 58 -12.72 0.27 -0.96
C ARG A 58 -12.14 -0.21 -2.29
N ASP A 59 -11.92 -1.51 -2.44
CA ASP A 59 -11.16 -2.12 -3.55
C ASP A 59 -9.81 -1.41 -3.69
N ALA A 60 -9.01 -1.45 -2.64
CA ALA A 60 -7.78 -0.68 -2.56
C ALA A 60 -6.69 -1.40 -1.77
N PHE A 61 -5.44 -1.20 -2.19
CA PHE A 61 -4.27 -1.58 -1.41
C PHE A 61 -3.88 -0.42 -0.51
N ILE A 62 -3.73 -0.70 0.78
CA ILE A 62 -3.43 0.31 1.79
C ILE A 62 -2.04 0.03 2.35
N PRO A 63 -1.10 1.01 2.25
CA PRO A 63 0.24 0.86 2.83
C PRO A 63 0.19 0.63 4.34
N THR A 64 1.26 0.05 4.87
CA THR A 64 1.40 -0.14 6.31
C THR A 64 1.38 1.22 7.02
N LYS A 65 0.62 1.32 8.12
CA LYS A 65 0.52 2.55 8.90
C LYS A 65 1.89 2.93 9.45
N PRO A 66 2.43 4.12 9.10
CA PRO A 66 3.78 4.50 9.52
C PRO A 66 3.86 4.90 11.00
N TYR A 67 2.84 5.59 11.50
CA TYR A 67 2.80 6.08 12.89
C TYR A 67 1.37 6.08 13.41
N ALA A 68 1.21 5.93 14.71
CA ALA A 68 -0.10 5.82 15.35
C ALA A 68 -0.97 7.08 15.18
N SER A 69 -0.35 8.26 15.09
CA SER A 69 -1.07 9.53 14.95
C SER A 69 -1.56 9.82 13.53
N TRP A 70 -1.03 9.11 12.54
CA TRP A 70 -1.40 9.35 11.14
C TRP A 70 -2.77 8.73 10.85
N THR A 71 -3.52 9.36 9.93
CA THR A 71 -4.88 8.94 9.61
C THR A 71 -5.00 8.56 8.14
N LEU A 72 -5.89 7.61 7.87
CA LEU A 72 -6.10 7.12 6.50
C LEU A 72 -6.94 8.12 5.71
N ASN A 73 -6.41 8.51 4.54
CA ASN A 73 -7.15 9.29 3.56
C ASN A 73 -8.03 8.33 2.73
N ASN A 74 -9.34 8.44 2.87
CA ASN A 74 -10.28 7.53 2.19
C ASN A 74 -10.32 7.70 0.67
N THR A 75 -9.83 8.82 0.16
CA THR A 75 -9.77 9.07 -1.28
C THR A 75 -8.55 8.44 -1.93
N THR A 76 -7.36 8.61 -1.33
CA THR A 76 -6.10 8.11 -1.88
C THR A 76 -5.70 6.76 -1.31
N CYS A 77 -6.31 6.35 -0.18
CA CYS A 77 -5.93 5.17 0.60
C CYS A 77 -4.48 5.22 1.06
N ARG A 78 -4.00 6.42 1.34
CA ARG A 78 -2.67 6.67 1.90
C ARG A 78 -2.80 7.28 3.28
N TRP A 79 -1.72 7.21 4.05
CA TRP A 79 -1.69 7.74 5.39
C TRP A 79 -1.29 9.22 5.39
N ASP A 80 -2.13 10.06 6.00
CA ASP A 80 -1.87 11.50 6.11
C ASP A 80 -1.31 11.83 7.49
N CYS A 81 -0.23 12.60 7.50
CA CYS A 81 0.33 13.14 8.72
C CYS A 81 -0.60 14.22 9.29
N PRO A 82 -0.83 14.26 10.63
CA PRO A 82 -1.68 15.27 11.23
C PRO A 82 -1.10 16.70 11.15
N VAL A 83 0.21 16.83 10.89
CA VAL A 83 0.89 18.12 10.78
C VAL A 83 1.54 18.23 9.40
N THR A 84 1.25 19.30 8.67
CA THR A 84 1.80 19.52 7.34
C THR A 84 3.32 19.61 7.39
N TYR A 85 4.00 18.93 6.46
CA TYR A 85 5.46 19.00 6.33
C TYR A 85 5.86 20.45 6.00
N PRO A 86 6.84 21.04 6.72
CA PRO A 86 7.27 22.41 6.47
C PRO A 86 7.80 22.61 5.06
N ASP A 87 7.43 23.73 4.42
CA ASP A 87 7.83 24.07 3.06
C ASP A 87 8.84 25.22 3.10
N ASP A 88 10.05 24.94 3.59
CA ASP A 88 11.11 25.93 3.75
C ASP A 88 12.47 25.45 3.22
N ASP A 89 12.46 24.41 2.36
CA ASP A 89 13.64 23.79 1.74
C ASP A 89 14.59 23.13 2.74
N LYS A 90 14.16 22.88 3.96
CA LYS A 90 14.93 22.16 4.98
C LYS A 90 14.43 20.73 5.08
N GLU A 91 15.26 19.88 5.67
CA GLU A 91 14.92 18.49 5.92
C GLU A 91 14.40 18.33 7.34
N TYR A 92 13.34 17.53 7.50
CA TYR A 92 12.71 17.26 8.78
C TYR A 92 12.49 15.78 8.97
N SER A 93 12.47 15.35 10.22
CA SER A 93 12.05 14.01 10.58
C SER A 93 10.85 14.08 11.51
N TRP A 94 9.94 13.10 11.38
CA TRP A 94 8.72 13.08 12.20
C TRP A 94 9.05 12.63 13.62
N ASN A 95 8.56 13.42 14.59
CA ASN A 95 8.64 13.07 16.01
C ASN A 95 7.24 12.65 16.48
N GLU A 96 7.02 11.35 16.61
CA GLU A 96 5.72 10.80 16.98
C GLU A 96 5.34 11.16 18.43
N THR A 97 6.31 11.24 19.33
CA THR A 97 6.07 11.57 20.74
C THR A 97 5.48 12.97 20.90
N ASP A 98 6.07 13.95 20.21
CA ASP A 98 5.64 15.35 20.26
C ASP A 98 4.65 15.71 19.15
N GLN A 99 4.49 14.82 18.15
CA GLN A 99 3.68 15.04 16.95
C GLN A 99 4.10 16.32 16.23
N THR A 100 5.38 16.44 15.99
CA THR A 100 6.00 17.59 15.31
C THR A 100 7.02 17.13 14.27
N TRP A 101 7.32 18.04 13.33
CA TRP A 101 8.42 17.86 12.41
C TRP A 101 9.67 18.52 13.00
N ASP A 102 10.68 17.71 13.28
CA ASP A 102 11.95 18.19 13.86
C ASP A 102 12.99 18.34 12.77
N GLU A 103 13.66 19.47 12.71
CA GLU A 103 14.71 19.74 11.74
C GLU A 103 15.90 18.76 11.95
N VAL A 104 16.32 18.16 10.84
CA VAL A 104 17.43 17.20 10.84
C VAL A 104 18.80 17.91 10.85
#